data_6c7f5f048eff21dca47f4c1cc53f4c62
#
_entry.id   6c7f5f048eff21dca47f4c1cc53f4c62
#
_cell.length_a   1.000
_cell.length_b   1.000
_cell.length_c   1.000
_cell.angle_alpha   90.00
_cell.angle_beta   90.00
_cell.angle_gamma   90.00
#
_symmetry.space_group_name_H-M   'P 1'
#
loop_
_entity.id
_entity.type
_entity.pdbx_description
1 polymer ?
#
loop_
_entity_poly.entity_id
_entity_poly.type
_entity_poly.pdbx_seq_one_letter_code
_entity_poly.pdbx_strand_id
1 'polypeptide(L)'
;ITGALICRSDIFLQLLEGPEQKVKKTYEAIQKDDRHINVYHLLDQFSEKRLFPAWAMKDDPVKTWMWSREEVSNGIVKSLSKAEVEKVFVKLSREATIFNF
;
A
#
# COMPACT_ATOMS: atom_id res chain seq x y z
N ILE A 1 14.24 1.96 0.38
CA ILE A 1 12.78 1.87 0.19
C ILE A 1 12.08 1.81 1.52
N THR A 2 11.04 2.61 1.64
CA THR A 2 10.14 2.59 2.79
C THR A 2 8.71 2.40 2.28
N GLY A 3 7.75 2.22 3.20
CA GLY A 3 6.36 2.08 2.81
C GLY A 3 5.49 1.42 3.87
N ALA A 4 4.37 0.89 3.43
CA ALA A 4 3.40 0.22 4.28
C ALA A 4 2.73 -0.94 3.55
N LEU A 5 2.34 -1.93 4.33
CA LEU A 5 1.64 -3.11 3.86
C LEU A 5 0.34 -3.27 4.66
N ILE A 6 -0.78 -3.31 3.95
CA ILE A 6 -2.07 -3.62 4.52
C ILE A 6 -2.41 -5.04 4.12
N CYS A 7 -2.60 -5.91 5.10
CA CYS A 7 -2.76 -7.35 4.85
C CYS A 7 -3.91 -7.96 5.65
N ARG A 8 -4.71 -8.72 4.96
CA ARG A 8 -5.72 -9.62 5.50
C ARG A 8 -5.79 -10.81 4.53
N SER A 9 -6.42 -11.90 4.90
CA SER A 9 -6.47 -13.09 4.02
C SER A 9 -7.05 -12.83 2.62
N ASP A 10 -7.87 -11.79 2.47
CA ASP A 10 -8.56 -11.46 1.22
C ASP A 10 -8.01 -10.20 0.52
N ILE A 11 -7.10 -9.46 1.15
CA ILE A 11 -6.52 -8.25 0.59
C ILE A 11 -5.03 -8.14 0.92
N PHE A 12 -4.28 -7.65 -0.06
CA PHE A 12 -2.87 -7.36 0.08
C PHE A 12 -2.60 -6.05 -0.67
N LEU A 13 -2.41 -4.97 0.07
CA LEU A 13 -2.21 -3.64 -0.50
C LEU A 13 -0.90 -3.06 0.03
N GLN A 14 0.03 -2.76 -0.88
CA GLN A 14 1.38 -2.35 -0.52
C GLN A 14 1.75 -1.01 -1.16
N LEU A 15 2.34 -0.13 -0.38
CA LEU A 15 2.96 1.11 -0.84
C LEU A 15 4.47 0.98 -0.81
N LEU A 16 5.12 1.36 -1.90
CA LEU A 16 6.57 1.44 -2.00
C LEU A 16 6.98 2.90 -2.22
N GLU A 17 7.93 3.37 -1.43
CA GLU A 17 8.44 4.74 -1.50
C GLU A 17 9.95 4.74 -1.58
N GLY A 18 10.51 5.58 -2.45
CA GLY A 18 11.95 5.72 -2.57
C GLY A 18 12.36 6.27 -3.93
N PRO A 19 13.68 6.22 -4.26
CA PRO A 19 14.16 6.60 -5.58
C PRO A 19 13.48 5.75 -6.67
N GLU A 20 13.10 6.40 -7.75
CA GLU A 20 12.32 5.77 -8.84
C GLU A 20 12.91 4.43 -9.31
N GLN A 21 14.21 4.39 -9.54
CA GLN A 21 14.89 3.19 -10.02
C GLN A 21 14.78 2.02 -9.02
N LYS A 22 14.89 2.32 -7.74
CA LYS A 22 14.82 1.30 -6.68
C LYS A 22 13.39 0.79 -6.50
N VAL A 23 12.41 1.69 -6.58
CA VAL A 23 10.99 1.31 -6.52
C VAL A 23 10.64 0.40 -7.68
N LYS A 24 11.08 0.74 -8.90
CA LYS A 24 10.84 -0.08 -10.09
C LYS A 24 11.45 -1.47 -9.96
N LYS A 25 12.69 -1.57 -9.49
CA LYS A 25 13.36 -2.87 -9.28
C LYS A 25 12.62 -3.73 -8.25
N THR A 26 12.19 -3.12 -7.15
CA THR A 26 11.45 -3.83 -6.11
C THR A 26 10.10 -4.32 -6.65
N TYR A 27 9.40 -3.50 -7.40
CA TYR A 27 8.14 -3.88 -8.03
C TYR A 27 8.31 -5.05 -9.01
N GLU A 28 9.34 -5.01 -9.84
CA GLU A 28 9.65 -6.11 -10.75
C GLU A 28 9.92 -7.41 -10.00
N ALA A 29 10.68 -7.33 -8.90
CA ALA A 29 10.96 -8.50 -8.06
C ALA A 29 9.66 -9.08 -7.46
N ILE A 30 8.75 -8.22 -7.02
CA ILE A 30 7.43 -8.63 -6.50
C ILE A 30 6.62 -9.33 -7.59
N GLN A 31 6.61 -8.80 -8.81
CA GLN A 31 5.87 -9.41 -9.92
C GLN A 31 6.39 -10.79 -10.29
N LYS A 32 7.69 -11.02 -10.14
CA LYS A 32 8.34 -12.30 -10.45
C LYS A 32 8.25 -13.34 -9.33
N ASP A 33 7.86 -12.90 -8.13
CA ASP A 33 7.76 -13.78 -6.97
C ASP A 33 6.49 -14.62 -7.07
N ASP A 34 6.64 -15.95 -7.06
CA ASP A 34 5.51 -16.89 -7.17
C ASP A 34 4.49 -16.76 -6.03
N ARG A 35 4.88 -16.15 -4.92
CA ARG A 35 3.98 -15.91 -3.79
C ARG A 35 3.00 -14.78 -4.04
N HIS A 36 3.24 -13.96 -5.07
CA HIS A 36 2.39 -12.83 -5.43
C HIS A 36 1.64 -13.15 -6.73
N ILE A 37 0.34 -13.42 -6.59
CA ILE A 37 -0.55 -13.74 -7.72
C ILE A 37 -1.43 -12.53 -8.01
N ASN A 38 -1.66 -12.24 -9.28
CA ASN A 38 -2.54 -11.14 -9.71
C ASN A 38 -2.13 -9.78 -9.15
N VAL A 39 -0.86 -9.40 -9.40
CA VAL A 39 -0.36 -8.08 -9.00
C VAL A 39 -0.98 -6.99 -9.87
N TYR A 40 -1.59 -5.99 -9.22
CA TYR A 40 -2.20 -4.84 -9.88
C TYR A 40 -1.48 -3.55 -9.46
N HIS A 41 -1.13 -2.74 -10.44
CA HIS A 41 -0.49 -1.45 -10.23
C HIS A 41 -1.58 -0.37 -10.18
N LEU A 42 -1.93 0.09 -8.97
CA LEU A 42 -3.02 1.03 -8.74
C LEU A 42 -2.62 2.49 -8.84
N LEU A 43 -1.39 2.82 -8.45
CA LEU A 43 -0.92 4.19 -8.35
C LEU A 43 0.57 4.27 -8.63
N ASP A 44 0.97 5.28 -9.41
CA ASP A 44 2.36 5.60 -9.66
C ASP A 44 2.48 7.12 -9.80
N GLN A 45 3.21 7.76 -8.89
CA GLN A 45 3.36 9.21 -8.92
C GLN A 45 4.62 9.65 -8.20
N PHE A 46 5.09 10.84 -8.54
CA PHE A 46 6.14 11.51 -7.80
C PHE A 46 5.60 12.16 -6.54
N SER A 47 6.41 12.11 -5.47
CA SER A 47 6.11 12.80 -4.23
C SER A 47 7.40 13.37 -3.66
N GLU A 48 7.36 14.59 -3.15
CA GLU A 48 8.51 15.22 -2.51
C GLU A 48 8.74 14.69 -1.10
N LYS A 49 7.71 14.10 -0.48
CA LYS A 49 7.77 13.59 0.89
C LYS A 49 7.33 12.15 0.94
N ARG A 50 7.98 11.37 1.81
CA ARG A 50 7.55 10.01 2.10
C ARG A 50 6.46 10.01 3.16
N LEU A 51 5.46 9.16 3.01
CA LEU A 51 4.42 8.97 4.01
C LEU A 51 4.93 8.13 5.20
N PHE A 52 5.84 7.21 4.96
CA PHE A 52 6.37 6.28 5.96
C PHE A 52 7.90 6.31 6.00
N PRO A 53 8.53 7.45 6.30
CA PRO A 53 9.99 7.56 6.22
C PRO A 53 10.74 6.75 7.28
N ALA A 54 10.06 6.40 8.39
CA ALA A 54 10.67 5.70 9.53
C ALA A 54 10.64 4.18 9.40
N TRP A 55 9.91 3.63 8.42
CA TRP A 55 9.74 2.18 8.29
C TRP A 55 10.19 1.66 6.93
N ALA A 56 11.01 0.61 6.93
CA ALA A 56 11.31 -0.13 5.71
C ALA A 56 10.03 -0.73 5.12
N MET A 57 9.16 -1.26 6.01
CA MET A 57 7.80 -1.68 5.60
C MET A 57 6.94 -1.73 6.86
N LYS A 58 5.98 -0.82 6.98
CA LYS A 58 5.03 -0.83 8.07
C LYS A 58 3.91 -1.83 7.78
N ASP A 59 3.82 -2.86 8.60
CA ASP A 59 2.82 -3.91 8.47
C ASP A 59 1.62 -3.59 9.36
N ASP A 60 0.47 -3.39 8.76
CA ASP A 60 -0.76 -3.05 9.47
C ASP A 60 -1.91 -3.96 9.05
N PRO A 61 -2.79 -4.32 9.99
CA PRO A 61 -4.02 -5.01 9.63
C PRO A 61 -4.99 -4.07 8.91
N VAL A 62 -5.97 -4.64 8.22
CA VAL A 62 -7.05 -3.86 7.61
C VAL A 62 -7.82 -3.12 8.71
N LYS A 63 -7.95 -1.81 8.57
CA LYS A 63 -8.65 -0.96 9.54
C LYS A 63 -10.15 -1.00 9.32
N THR A 64 -10.91 -0.64 10.34
CA THR A 64 -12.38 -0.64 10.29
C THR A 64 -12.96 0.33 9.26
N TRP A 65 -12.23 1.41 8.94
CA TRP A 65 -12.64 2.38 7.92
C TRP A 65 -12.27 1.96 6.48
N MET A 66 -11.58 0.85 6.32
CA MET A 66 -11.22 0.32 5.00
C MET A 66 -12.41 -0.48 4.41
N TRP A 67 -12.20 -1.70 3.98
CA TRP A 67 -13.20 -2.45 3.23
C TRP A 67 -13.59 -3.74 3.96
N SER A 68 -14.88 -4.07 3.88
CA SER A 68 -15.36 -5.37 4.34
C SER A 68 -14.89 -6.49 3.40
N ARG A 69 -14.98 -7.73 3.85
CA ARG A 69 -14.67 -8.90 3.02
C ARG A 69 -15.57 -8.99 1.79
N GLU A 70 -16.83 -8.62 1.95
CA GLU A 70 -17.80 -8.58 0.84
C GLU A 70 -17.40 -7.55 -0.21
N GLU A 71 -17.03 -6.34 0.20
CA GLU A 71 -16.57 -5.30 -0.71
C GLU A 71 -15.31 -5.71 -1.47
N VAL A 72 -14.35 -6.34 -0.81
CA VAL A 72 -13.13 -6.85 -1.44
C VAL A 72 -13.47 -7.96 -2.44
N SER A 73 -14.36 -8.88 -2.07
CA SER A 73 -14.84 -9.95 -2.95
C SER A 73 -15.49 -9.40 -4.21
N ASN A 74 -16.21 -8.27 -4.10
CA ASN A 74 -16.85 -7.60 -5.22
C ASN A 74 -15.90 -6.72 -6.05
N GLY A 75 -14.60 -6.71 -5.73
CA GLY A 75 -13.58 -6.03 -6.53
C GLY A 75 -13.43 -4.54 -6.25
N ILE A 76 -13.84 -4.05 -5.07
CA ILE A 76 -13.75 -2.63 -4.70
C ILE A 76 -12.33 -2.09 -4.81
N VAL A 77 -11.32 -2.86 -4.38
CA VAL A 77 -9.93 -2.42 -4.36
C VAL A 77 -9.41 -2.14 -5.77
N LYS A 78 -9.75 -2.99 -6.73
CA LYS A 78 -9.34 -2.81 -8.12
C LYS A 78 -10.01 -1.62 -8.80
N SER A 79 -11.18 -1.20 -8.30
CA SER A 79 -11.96 -0.09 -8.84
C SER A 79 -11.61 1.26 -8.22
N LEU A 80 -10.72 1.29 -7.22
CA LEU A 80 -10.32 2.53 -6.56
C LEU A 80 -9.62 3.48 -7.55
N SER A 81 -9.96 4.77 -7.46
CA SER A 81 -9.23 5.81 -8.18
C SER A 81 -7.86 6.02 -7.54
N LYS A 82 -6.94 6.67 -8.29
CA LYS A 82 -5.62 7.03 -7.76
C LYS A 82 -5.73 7.88 -6.50
N ALA A 83 -6.68 8.84 -6.50
CA ALA A 83 -6.92 9.70 -5.35
C ALA A 83 -7.41 8.92 -4.11
N GLU A 84 -8.27 7.92 -4.32
CA GLU A 84 -8.76 7.08 -3.24
C GLU A 84 -7.66 6.21 -2.64
N VAL A 85 -6.79 5.64 -3.48
CA VAL A 85 -5.64 4.86 -3.04
C VAL A 85 -4.69 5.73 -2.21
N GLU A 86 -4.39 6.94 -2.68
CA GLU A 86 -3.54 7.89 -1.97
C GLU A 86 -4.12 8.24 -0.61
N LYS A 87 -5.42 8.51 -0.53
CA LYS A 87 -6.10 8.84 0.73
C LYS A 87 -5.99 7.74 1.77
N VAL A 88 -6.06 6.48 1.35
CA VAL A 88 -5.91 5.33 2.26
C VAL A 88 -4.56 5.38 2.97
N PHE A 89 -3.49 5.55 2.22
CA PHE A 89 -2.13 5.58 2.79
C PHE A 89 -1.85 6.87 3.57
N VAL A 90 -2.37 8.00 3.14
CA VAL A 90 -2.26 9.26 3.89
C VAL A 90 -2.92 9.12 5.26
N LYS A 91 -4.12 8.57 5.31
CA LYS A 91 -4.83 8.35 6.58
C LYS A 91 -4.07 7.38 7.48
N LEU A 92 -3.55 6.28 6.91
CA LEU A 92 -2.76 5.30 7.64
C LEU A 92 -1.48 5.93 8.22
N SER A 93 -0.81 6.79 7.46
CA SER A 93 0.40 7.47 7.92
C SER A 93 0.14 8.41 9.09
N ARG A 94 -1.01 9.08 9.10
CA ARG A 94 -1.43 9.96 10.21
C ARG A 94 -1.68 9.16 11.48
N GLU A 95 -2.33 8.01 11.38
CA GLU A 95 -2.57 7.11 12.51
C GLU A 95 -1.24 6.60 13.07
N ALA A 96 -0.30 6.22 12.19
CA ALA A 96 1.03 5.79 12.59
C ALA A 96 1.78 6.89 13.37
N THR A 97 1.65 8.14 12.94
CA THR A 97 2.28 9.28 13.62
C THR A 97 1.71 9.48 15.02
N ILE A 98 0.39 9.30 15.19
CA ILE A 98 -0.26 9.44 16.50
C ILE A 98 0.26 8.40 17.51
N PHE A 99 0.55 7.19 17.08
CA PHE A 99 0.99 6.10 17.94
C PHE A 99 2.50 6.02 18.16
N ASN A 100 3.28 6.91 17.55
CA ASN A 100 4.74 6.87 17.59
C ASN A 100 5.38 7.93 18.51
N PHE A 101 4.78 8.17 19.60
CA PHE A 101 5.37 9.08 20.60
C PHE A 101 6.49 8.42 21.38
#